data_877a10b0a4ae1ae832a698d6fdd3228e
#
_entry.id   877a10b0a4ae1ae832a698d6fdd3228e
#
_cell.length_a   1.000
_cell.length_b   1.000
_cell.length_c   1.000
_cell.angle_alpha   90.00
_cell.angle_beta   90.00
_cell.angle_gamma   90.00
#
_symmetry.space_group_name_H-M   'P 1'
#
loop_
_entity.id
_entity.type
_entity.pdbx_description
1 polymer ?
#
loop_
_entity_poly.entity_id
_entity_poly.type
_entity_poly.pdbx_seq_one_letter_code
_entity_poly.pdbx_strand_id
1 'polypeptide(L)'
;MNLTFRLFSARWIVQSVVAASLGGGLLLTPMSSTANPASAPLPYQSLHKTEGAVTCASSLCHGAINTWKDSNVLQNEYITWSRLDKHARAYNVLLNEQSKRIAKKLGLAEAAHQAKICLDCHAHNIPASRHGERFTLQDNITCEACHGPAEKWLRPHVSTDATHAKNISAGMYPTNDPQARAKLCLSCHFGNKDKLVTHRIMGAGHPRLSFELENFTALAPRHFAVDHDYSQRKRVWDGVKVWAIGQALAVTATLDLLNDDIRGRDGLFPELVLFDCHACHRSMAENRLQTTTPLGVRATPGLVRLNDANMLMLRVIARALEPALGERVSTQTVQLHRAIAGEGDVRQAAKNMQALASQVIKLIESKKVDHPFMTAIAAGLVDDGINGMYRDYAAAEQATLAIASVGQFMAKQGTLKSVAAFNRAWQQLNALLQNDEQFKPNEFTAQLRALRPTLNP
;
A
#
# COMPACT_ATOMS: atom_id res chain seq x y z
N MET A 1 79.74 -27.24 -12.81
CA MET A 1 79.94 -28.28 -13.84
C MET A 1 78.95 -28.08 -14.94
N ASN A 2 79.43 -27.46 -15.97
CA ASN A 2 79.26 -27.72 -17.41
C ASN A 2 77.83 -27.70 -17.95
N LEU A 3 77.49 -26.67 -18.72
CA LEU A 3 77.58 -26.50 -20.18
C LEU A 3 76.55 -27.40 -20.89
N THR A 4 75.72 -26.97 -21.82
CA THR A 4 75.99 -26.32 -23.09
C THR A 4 74.73 -25.78 -23.76
N PHE A 5 74.93 -24.66 -24.42
CA PHE A 5 74.14 -24.02 -25.50
C PHE A 5 73.74 -24.94 -26.64
N ARG A 6 72.64 -24.70 -27.29
CA ARG A 6 72.56 -24.64 -28.77
C ARG A 6 71.35 -23.82 -29.24
N LEU A 7 71.65 -22.75 -29.95
CA LEU A 7 70.86 -21.99 -30.89
C LEU A 7 70.55 -22.79 -32.16
N PHE A 8 69.35 -22.63 -32.74
CA PHE A 8 69.14 -22.67 -34.22
C PHE A 8 67.85 -21.83 -34.55
N SER A 9 68.10 -20.75 -35.10
CA SER A 9 67.77 -20.01 -36.35
C SER A 9 66.40 -20.20 -36.98
N ALA A 10 65.78 -19.07 -37.10
CA ALA A 10 64.75 -18.48 -37.97
C ALA A 10 64.42 -19.23 -39.31
N ARG A 11 63.08 -19.23 -39.57
CA ARG A 11 62.57 -19.04 -40.95
C ARG A 11 61.26 -18.35 -40.90
N TRP A 12 61.20 -17.16 -41.52
CA TRP A 12 60.01 -16.35 -41.79
C TRP A 12 59.21 -17.02 -42.93
N ILE A 13 57.92 -17.27 -42.72
CA ILE A 13 56.95 -17.45 -43.78
C ILE A 13 55.88 -16.40 -43.59
N VAL A 14 55.86 -15.42 -44.49
CA VAL A 14 54.79 -14.41 -44.64
C VAL A 14 53.64 -15.12 -45.34
N GLN A 15 52.53 -15.30 -44.66
CA GLN A 15 51.25 -15.60 -45.30
C GLN A 15 50.30 -14.39 -45.08
N SER A 16 50.04 -13.76 -46.23
CA SER A 16 49.06 -12.70 -46.33
C SER A 16 47.66 -13.26 -46.11
N VAL A 17 47.01 -12.91 -45.00
CA VAL A 17 45.58 -13.17 -44.78
C VAL A 17 44.83 -11.92 -45.18
N VAL A 18 44.06 -12.02 -46.26
CA VAL A 18 43.07 -11.03 -46.69
C VAL A 18 41.96 -11.03 -45.65
N ALA A 19 41.84 -9.96 -44.86
CA ALA A 19 40.75 -9.75 -43.95
C ALA A 19 39.54 -9.20 -44.74
N ALA A 20 38.57 -10.04 -45.02
CA ALA A 20 37.24 -9.63 -45.46
C ALA A 20 36.51 -9.02 -44.27
N SER A 21 36.40 -7.70 -44.23
CA SER A 21 35.60 -6.95 -43.27
C SER A 21 34.10 -7.11 -43.60
N LEU A 22 33.46 -8.11 -43.02
CA LEU A 22 32.00 -8.17 -42.93
C LEU A 22 31.56 -7.19 -41.84
N GLY A 23 31.14 -6.01 -42.28
CA GLY A 23 30.47 -5.01 -41.43
C GLY A 23 29.11 -5.51 -40.95
N GLY A 24 29.11 -6.28 -39.87
CA GLY A 24 27.93 -6.60 -39.11
C GLY A 24 27.50 -5.36 -38.32
N GLY A 25 26.65 -4.52 -38.90
CA GLY A 25 25.95 -3.46 -38.13
C GLY A 25 25.10 -4.10 -37.05
N LEU A 26 25.58 -4.09 -35.80
CA LEU A 26 24.70 -4.32 -34.64
C LEU A 26 23.67 -3.23 -34.64
N LEU A 27 22.48 -3.53 -35.13
CA LEU A 27 21.28 -2.75 -34.85
C LEU A 27 21.03 -2.86 -33.34
N LEU A 28 21.57 -1.93 -32.58
CA LEU A 28 21.15 -1.64 -31.22
C LEU A 28 19.72 -1.13 -31.30
N THR A 29 18.75 -2.05 -31.31
CA THR A 29 17.37 -1.67 -30.99
C THR A 29 17.40 -1.05 -29.58
N PRO A 30 16.93 0.20 -29.41
CA PRO A 30 16.82 0.75 -28.07
C PRO A 30 15.83 -0.16 -27.33
N MET A 31 16.33 -0.96 -26.38
CA MET A 31 15.47 -1.56 -25.38
C MET A 31 14.85 -0.40 -24.63
N SER A 32 13.61 -0.06 -24.97
CA SER A 32 12.79 0.81 -24.14
C SER A 32 12.72 0.15 -22.78
N SER A 33 13.56 0.60 -21.86
CA SER A 33 13.46 0.26 -20.45
C SER A 33 12.10 0.76 -19.99
N THR A 34 11.12 -0.13 -19.97
CA THR A 34 9.84 0.17 -19.30
C THR A 34 10.19 0.31 -17.83
N ALA A 35 10.26 1.55 -17.36
CA ALA A 35 10.49 1.85 -15.95
C ALA A 35 9.48 1.03 -15.12
N ASN A 36 9.98 0.29 -14.14
CA ASN A 36 9.12 -0.49 -13.26
C ASN A 36 8.16 0.48 -12.54
N PRO A 37 6.84 0.40 -12.74
CA PRO A 37 5.87 1.29 -12.09
C PRO A 37 6.03 1.37 -10.58
N ALA A 38 6.41 0.26 -9.96
CA ALA A 38 6.64 0.18 -8.52
C ALA A 38 7.84 1.00 -8.02
N SER A 39 8.73 1.48 -8.90
CA SER A 39 9.88 2.32 -8.55
C SER A 39 9.65 3.82 -8.81
N ALA A 40 8.47 4.21 -9.31
CA ALA A 40 8.15 5.62 -9.54
C ALA A 40 8.25 6.42 -8.21
N PRO A 41 8.89 7.60 -8.21
CA PRO A 41 8.91 8.46 -7.04
C PRO A 41 7.48 8.93 -6.73
N LEU A 42 7.16 9.03 -5.45
CA LEU A 42 5.84 9.54 -5.03
C LEU A 42 5.63 10.96 -5.56
N PRO A 43 4.39 11.38 -5.89
CA PRO A 43 4.12 12.69 -6.48
C PRO A 43 4.77 13.86 -5.74
N TYR A 44 4.72 13.86 -4.41
CA TYR A 44 5.33 14.93 -3.61
C TYR A 44 6.88 14.91 -3.63
N GLN A 45 7.50 13.80 -4.05
CA GLN A 45 8.96 13.66 -4.20
C GLN A 45 9.45 14.03 -5.60
N SER A 46 8.55 14.12 -6.59
CA SER A 46 8.90 14.49 -7.97
C SER A 46 9.55 15.88 -8.01
N LEU A 47 10.50 16.07 -8.93
CA LEU A 47 11.18 17.34 -9.13
C LEU A 47 10.42 18.30 -10.06
N HIS A 48 9.35 17.82 -10.72
CA HIS A 48 8.54 18.63 -11.63
C HIS A 48 7.59 19.57 -10.89
N LYS A 49 7.15 20.64 -11.58
CA LYS A 49 6.19 21.59 -11.05
C LYS A 49 4.78 21.02 -11.06
N THR A 50 4.03 21.33 -10.01
CA THR A 50 2.60 21.07 -9.88
C THR A 50 1.84 22.27 -10.39
N GLU A 51 1.00 22.10 -11.39
CA GLU A 51 0.31 23.18 -12.11
C GLU A 51 -0.92 23.72 -11.35
N GLY A 52 -1.48 22.94 -10.43
CA GLY A 52 -2.68 23.27 -9.65
C GLY A 52 -3.97 22.69 -10.22
N ALA A 53 -4.90 22.35 -9.31
CA ALA A 53 -6.13 21.62 -9.64
C ALA A 53 -7.00 22.33 -10.69
N VAL A 54 -7.06 23.65 -10.65
CA VAL A 54 -7.85 24.45 -11.58
C VAL A 54 -7.39 24.32 -13.03
N THR A 55 -6.15 23.92 -13.27
CA THR A 55 -5.60 23.66 -14.61
C THR A 55 -6.32 22.48 -15.29
N CYS A 56 -6.82 21.52 -14.51
CA CYS A 56 -7.57 20.36 -14.98
C CYS A 56 -9.08 20.64 -15.11
N ALA A 57 -9.58 21.75 -14.56
CA ALA A 57 -11.02 22.01 -14.30
C ALA A 57 -11.81 22.57 -15.49
N SER A 58 -11.20 22.78 -16.66
CA SER A 58 -11.91 23.24 -17.85
C SER A 58 -13.02 22.26 -18.26
N SER A 59 -14.18 22.75 -18.64
CA SER A 59 -15.29 21.94 -19.16
C SER A 59 -14.96 21.20 -20.48
N LEU A 60 -13.91 21.64 -21.19
CA LEU A 60 -13.38 20.95 -22.36
C LEU A 60 -12.35 19.87 -22.01
N CYS A 61 -11.97 19.79 -20.72
CA CYS A 61 -10.99 18.82 -20.20
C CYS A 61 -11.68 17.91 -19.19
N HIS A 62 -11.49 18.15 -17.87
CA HIS A 62 -11.99 17.27 -16.80
C HIS A 62 -13.09 17.92 -15.95
N GLY A 63 -13.58 19.11 -16.32
CA GLY A 63 -14.58 19.88 -15.56
C GLY A 63 -15.97 19.92 -16.17
N ALA A 64 -16.31 19.03 -17.10
CA ALA A 64 -17.67 18.95 -17.65
C ALA A 64 -18.66 18.54 -16.53
N ILE A 65 -19.84 19.14 -16.52
CA ILE A 65 -20.88 18.80 -15.54
C ILE A 65 -21.41 17.39 -15.75
N ASN A 66 -21.58 17.00 -17.00
CA ASN A 66 -22.03 15.67 -17.41
C ASN A 66 -20.89 14.90 -18.10
N THR A 67 -20.90 13.60 -17.98
CA THR A 67 -19.96 12.72 -18.69
C THR A 67 -20.13 12.85 -20.20
N TRP A 68 -19.02 12.86 -20.91
CA TRP A 68 -19.04 12.83 -22.36
C TRP A 68 -19.32 11.41 -22.87
N LYS A 69 -20.24 11.29 -23.84
CA LYS A 69 -20.68 9.98 -24.35
C LYS A 69 -19.71 9.39 -25.38
N ASP A 70 -19.03 10.24 -26.14
CA ASP A 70 -18.14 9.84 -27.24
C ASP A 70 -16.66 10.00 -26.88
N SER A 71 -16.34 9.86 -25.61
CA SER A 71 -14.98 9.98 -25.08
C SER A 71 -14.63 8.75 -24.26
N ASN A 72 -13.38 8.29 -24.39
CA ASN A 72 -12.80 7.25 -23.53
C ASN A 72 -12.33 7.79 -22.15
N VAL A 73 -12.60 9.08 -21.89
CA VAL A 73 -12.39 9.78 -20.63
C VAL A 73 -13.72 10.41 -20.25
N LEU A 74 -14.12 10.37 -19.00
CA LEU A 74 -15.44 10.84 -18.56
C LEU A 74 -15.60 12.36 -18.68
N GLN A 75 -14.48 13.11 -18.65
CA GLN A 75 -14.39 14.58 -18.72
C GLN A 75 -15.10 15.34 -17.57
N ASN A 76 -15.54 14.60 -16.52
CA ASN A 76 -16.16 15.17 -15.32
C ASN A 76 -15.40 14.82 -14.03
N GLU A 77 -14.16 14.38 -14.15
CA GLU A 77 -13.32 13.88 -13.05
C GLU A 77 -13.13 14.95 -11.96
N TYR A 78 -12.90 16.22 -12.38
CA TYR A 78 -12.78 17.33 -11.44
C TYR A 78 -14.07 17.56 -10.64
N ILE A 79 -15.24 17.44 -11.29
CA ILE A 79 -16.55 17.60 -10.63
C ILE A 79 -16.78 16.47 -9.64
N THR A 80 -16.46 15.23 -10.02
CA THR A 80 -16.55 14.06 -9.14
C THR A 80 -15.65 14.23 -7.92
N TRP A 81 -14.38 14.58 -8.13
CA TRP A 81 -13.42 14.82 -7.05
C TRP A 81 -13.89 15.95 -6.13
N SER A 82 -14.19 17.12 -6.66
CA SER A 82 -14.49 18.30 -5.86
C SER A 82 -15.78 18.17 -5.03
N ARG A 83 -16.77 17.40 -5.51
CA ARG A 83 -18.08 17.25 -4.85
C ARG A 83 -18.14 16.03 -3.94
N LEU A 84 -17.56 14.91 -4.35
CA LEU A 84 -17.79 13.61 -3.72
C LEU A 84 -16.57 13.06 -2.99
N ASP A 85 -15.34 13.40 -3.42
CA ASP A 85 -14.13 12.85 -2.82
C ASP A 85 -13.75 13.62 -1.53
N LYS A 86 -13.50 12.86 -0.46
CA LYS A 86 -13.06 13.43 0.82
C LYS A 86 -11.69 14.08 0.74
N HIS A 87 -10.84 13.67 -0.20
CA HIS A 87 -9.53 14.28 -0.45
C HIS A 87 -9.63 15.75 -0.84
N ALA A 88 -10.72 16.15 -1.52
CA ALA A 88 -11.00 17.55 -1.86
C ALA A 88 -11.37 18.42 -0.63
N ARG A 89 -11.37 17.87 0.58
CA ARG A 89 -11.67 18.58 1.83
C ARG A 89 -10.60 18.35 2.90
N ALA A 90 -9.49 17.72 2.54
CA ALA A 90 -8.46 17.30 3.49
C ALA A 90 -7.79 18.50 4.20
N TYR A 91 -7.52 19.60 3.48
CA TYR A 91 -6.99 20.83 4.06
C TYR A 91 -8.03 21.52 4.98
N ASN A 92 -9.32 21.49 4.59
CA ASN A 92 -10.38 22.14 5.35
C ASN A 92 -10.53 21.54 6.76
N VAL A 93 -10.21 20.27 6.93
CA VAL A 93 -10.19 19.61 8.25
C VAL A 93 -9.22 20.30 9.21
N LEU A 94 -8.12 20.86 8.71
CA LEU A 94 -7.13 21.54 9.54
C LEU A 94 -7.61 22.88 10.11
N LEU A 95 -8.72 23.40 9.60
CA LEU A 95 -9.33 24.66 10.07
C LEU A 95 -10.34 24.44 11.22
N ASN A 96 -10.72 23.20 11.51
CA ASN A 96 -11.72 22.89 12.53
C ASN A 96 -11.15 22.98 13.97
N GLU A 97 -12.04 22.99 14.96
CA GLU A 97 -11.68 23.12 16.37
C GLU A 97 -10.86 21.94 16.89
N GLN A 98 -11.09 20.72 16.36
CA GLN A 98 -10.30 19.56 16.75
C GLN A 98 -8.85 19.72 16.33
N SER A 99 -8.58 20.11 15.10
CA SER A 99 -7.23 20.34 14.58
C SER A 99 -6.51 21.46 15.33
N LYS A 100 -7.21 22.53 15.70
CA LYS A 100 -6.67 23.61 16.56
C LYS A 100 -6.25 23.07 17.93
N ARG A 101 -7.10 22.23 18.56
CA ARG A 101 -6.78 21.60 19.85
C ARG A 101 -5.58 20.66 19.73
N ILE A 102 -5.49 19.88 18.65
CA ILE A 102 -4.34 18.97 18.39
C ILE A 102 -3.06 19.79 18.28
N ALA A 103 -3.04 20.84 17.45
CA ALA A 103 -1.87 21.69 17.26
C ALA A 103 -1.42 22.31 18.60
N LYS A 104 -2.37 22.81 19.41
CA LYS A 104 -2.08 23.33 20.75
C LYS A 104 -1.49 22.29 21.69
N LYS A 105 -2.06 21.08 21.75
CA LYS A 105 -1.55 19.98 22.60
C LYS A 105 -0.17 19.49 22.18
N LEU A 106 0.13 19.53 20.87
CA LEU A 106 1.45 19.22 20.34
C LEU A 106 2.49 20.32 20.64
N GLY A 107 2.05 21.51 21.05
CA GLY A 107 2.92 22.68 21.28
C GLY A 107 3.48 23.25 19.97
N LEU A 108 2.72 23.15 18.87
CA LEU A 108 3.14 23.70 17.58
C LEU A 108 3.14 25.24 17.65
N ALA A 109 4.17 25.87 17.11
CA ALA A 109 4.24 27.33 16.98
C ALA A 109 3.26 27.84 15.92
N GLU A 110 2.96 27.02 14.93
CA GLU A 110 2.11 27.33 13.79
C GLU A 110 0.69 26.74 13.98
N ALA A 111 -0.29 27.36 13.36
CA ALA A 111 -1.63 26.79 13.29
C ALA A 111 -1.62 25.47 12.47
N ALA A 112 -2.56 24.55 12.74
CA ALA A 112 -2.60 23.25 12.09
C ALA A 112 -2.55 23.33 10.55
N HIS A 113 -3.23 24.30 9.95
CA HIS A 113 -3.27 24.53 8.51
C HIS A 113 -2.01 25.21 7.93
N GLN A 114 -1.00 25.50 8.76
CA GLN A 114 0.30 26.04 8.38
C GLN A 114 1.45 25.10 8.77
N ALA A 115 1.19 24.23 9.73
CA ALA A 115 2.19 23.31 10.25
C ALA A 115 2.49 22.17 9.25
N LYS A 116 3.76 22.06 8.87
CA LYS A 116 4.24 21.03 7.92
C LYS A 116 3.78 19.61 8.31
N ILE A 117 3.87 19.29 9.60
CA ILE A 117 3.51 17.95 10.12
C ILE A 117 2.04 17.56 9.83
N CYS A 118 1.15 18.55 9.68
CA CYS A 118 -0.25 18.36 9.30
C CYS A 118 -0.42 18.39 7.78
N LEU A 119 0.18 19.39 7.14
CA LEU A 119 0.06 19.63 5.70
C LEU A 119 0.57 18.48 4.84
N ASP A 120 1.59 17.77 5.27
CA ASP A 120 2.20 16.66 4.51
C ASP A 120 1.20 15.52 4.19
N CYS A 121 0.10 15.40 4.97
CA CYS A 121 -0.98 14.45 4.73
C CYS A 121 -2.29 15.12 4.32
N HIS A 122 -2.53 16.37 4.69
CA HIS A 122 -3.80 17.05 4.47
C HIS A 122 -3.79 18.04 3.30
N ALA A 123 -2.65 18.22 2.63
CA ALA A 123 -2.51 19.03 1.42
C ALA A 123 -1.48 18.39 0.47
N HIS A 124 -1.46 18.82 -0.78
CA HIS A 124 -0.35 18.52 -1.68
C HIS A 124 0.83 19.44 -1.32
N ASN A 125 1.49 19.14 -0.19
CA ASN A 125 2.53 19.96 0.41
C ASN A 125 3.88 19.71 -0.26
N ILE A 126 4.27 20.60 -1.16
CA ILE A 126 5.52 20.55 -1.92
C ILE A 126 6.31 21.87 -1.74
N PRO A 127 7.63 21.86 -1.95
CA PRO A 127 8.43 23.10 -1.88
C PRO A 127 7.95 24.19 -2.86
N ALA A 128 8.03 25.47 -2.45
CA ALA A 128 7.60 26.61 -3.26
C ALA A 128 8.29 26.68 -4.63
N SER A 129 9.52 26.18 -4.76
CA SER A 129 10.25 26.11 -6.03
C SER A 129 9.56 25.18 -7.08
N ARG A 130 8.65 24.33 -6.64
CA ARG A 130 7.89 23.40 -7.48
C ARG A 130 6.42 23.82 -7.66
N HIS A 131 6.04 25.00 -7.19
CA HIS A 131 4.71 25.56 -7.45
C HIS A 131 4.63 26.07 -8.89
N GLY A 132 3.63 25.61 -9.64
CA GLY A 132 3.21 26.21 -10.90
C GLY A 132 2.39 27.47 -10.64
N GLU A 133 2.07 28.18 -11.71
CA GLU A 133 1.40 29.49 -11.62
C GLU A 133 0.03 29.44 -10.91
N ARG A 134 -0.70 28.32 -11.08
CA ARG A 134 -2.05 28.13 -10.54
C ARG A 134 -2.11 27.23 -9.32
N PHE A 135 -0.94 26.88 -8.77
CA PHE A 135 -0.88 26.05 -7.57
C PHE A 135 -1.38 26.83 -6.35
N THR A 136 -2.22 26.20 -5.57
CA THR A 136 -2.59 26.68 -4.24
C THR A 136 -2.66 25.53 -3.24
N LEU A 137 -2.09 25.72 -2.04
CA LEU A 137 -2.05 24.72 -0.99
C LEU A 137 -3.46 24.37 -0.48
N GLN A 138 -4.37 25.34 -0.55
CA GLN A 138 -5.77 25.21 -0.14
C GLN A 138 -6.61 24.32 -1.06
N ASP A 139 -6.09 23.93 -2.22
CA ASP A 139 -6.74 22.97 -3.13
C ASP A 139 -6.81 21.54 -2.57
N ASN A 140 -6.33 21.33 -1.34
CA ASN A 140 -6.40 20.04 -0.65
C ASN A 140 -5.46 18.97 -1.26
N ILE A 141 -5.88 17.71 -1.31
CA ILE A 141 -5.20 16.62 -2.02
C ILE A 141 -5.74 16.60 -3.44
N THR A 142 -4.99 17.21 -4.35
CA THR A 142 -5.40 17.48 -5.74
C THR A 142 -5.18 16.30 -6.68
N CYS A 143 -5.59 16.49 -7.94
CA CYS A 143 -5.32 15.54 -9.02
C CYS A 143 -3.85 15.16 -9.10
N GLU A 144 -2.95 16.14 -9.03
CA GLU A 144 -1.50 15.93 -9.14
C GLU A 144 -0.88 15.28 -7.89
N ALA A 145 -1.56 15.34 -6.75
CA ALA A 145 -1.13 14.60 -5.56
C ALA A 145 -1.22 13.08 -5.75
N CYS A 146 -2.09 12.63 -6.68
CA CYS A 146 -2.24 11.23 -7.05
C CYS A 146 -1.61 10.94 -8.43
N HIS A 147 -1.84 11.79 -9.43
CA HIS A 147 -1.42 11.56 -10.80
C HIS A 147 -0.01 12.07 -11.12
N GLY A 148 0.67 12.70 -10.16
CA GLY A 148 1.99 13.30 -10.33
C GLY A 148 1.94 14.71 -10.93
N PRO A 149 3.00 15.53 -10.69
CA PRO A 149 3.09 16.89 -11.19
C PRO A 149 2.98 16.97 -12.72
N ALA A 150 2.15 17.87 -13.21
CA ALA A 150 1.70 17.88 -14.60
C ALA A 150 2.63 18.61 -15.57
N GLU A 151 3.67 19.30 -15.08
CA GLU A 151 4.58 20.13 -15.92
C GLU A 151 5.00 19.48 -17.24
N LYS A 152 5.35 18.19 -17.22
CA LYS A 152 5.90 17.51 -18.40
C LYS A 152 4.88 16.70 -19.19
N TRP A 153 3.77 16.29 -18.58
CA TRP A 153 2.79 15.44 -19.24
C TRP A 153 1.47 16.15 -19.59
N LEU A 154 1.22 17.37 -19.06
CA LEU A 154 -0.03 18.11 -19.29
C LEU A 154 -0.35 18.31 -20.76
N ARG A 155 0.60 18.75 -21.58
CA ARG A 155 0.38 18.93 -23.01
C ARG A 155 0.43 17.60 -23.79
N PRO A 156 1.43 16.72 -23.57
CA PRO A 156 1.51 15.46 -24.31
C PRO A 156 0.32 14.52 -24.10
N HIS A 157 -0.36 14.53 -22.93
CA HIS A 157 -1.45 13.57 -22.67
C HIS A 157 -2.72 13.81 -23.51
N VAL A 158 -2.85 14.98 -24.14
CA VAL A 158 -3.97 15.34 -25.05
C VAL A 158 -3.60 15.27 -26.51
N SER A 159 -2.37 14.88 -26.85
CA SER A 159 -1.94 14.74 -28.25
C SER A 159 -2.60 13.52 -28.92
N THR A 160 -2.74 13.54 -30.22
CA THR A 160 -3.36 12.45 -30.99
C THR A 160 -2.58 11.14 -30.93
N ASP A 161 -1.29 11.20 -30.63
CA ASP A 161 -0.39 10.07 -30.45
C ASP A 161 -0.13 9.72 -28.97
N ALA A 162 -0.91 10.31 -28.06
CA ALA A 162 -0.79 10.04 -26.63
C ALA A 162 -1.05 8.57 -26.31
N THR A 163 -0.19 8.00 -25.48
CA THR A 163 -0.41 6.67 -24.89
C THR A 163 -0.17 6.72 -23.40
N HIS A 164 -0.78 5.80 -22.66
CA HIS A 164 -0.55 5.71 -21.21
C HIS A 164 0.94 5.56 -20.89
N ALA A 165 1.67 4.73 -21.64
CA ALA A 165 3.12 4.53 -21.45
C ALA A 165 3.91 5.82 -21.68
N LYS A 166 3.60 6.62 -22.70
CA LYS A 166 4.23 7.93 -22.96
C LYS A 166 3.97 8.90 -21.81
N ASN A 167 2.74 8.93 -21.28
CA ASN A 167 2.39 9.80 -20.16
C ASN A 167 3.15 9.42 -18.88
N ILE A 168 3.27 8.12 -18.58
CA ILE A 168 4.09 7.63 -17.45
C ILE A 168 5.56 8.04 -17.64
N SER A 169 6.10 7.86 -18.84
CA SER A 169 7.49 8.26 -19.16
C SER A 169 7.72 9.76 -19.03
N ALA A 170 6.67 10.57 -19.24
CA ALA A 170 6.69 12.03 -19.06
C ALA A 170 6.49 12.45 -17.58
N GLY A 171 6.30 11.52 -16.66
CA GLY A 171 6.21 11.79 -15.22
C GLY A 171 4.81 11.66 -14.61
N MET A 172 3.81 11.19 -15.36
CA MET A 172 2.52 10.82 -14.79
C MET A 172 2.70 9.62 -13.86
N TYR A 173 2.13 9.70 -12.66
CA TYR A 173 2.24 8.61 -11.67
C TYR A 173 1.32 7.44 -12.04
N PRO A 174 1.80 6.17 -11.99
CA PRO A 174 1.06 5.02 -12.49
C PRO A 174 0.01 4.49 -11.49
N THR A 175 -1.03 5.26 -11.21
CA THR A 175 -2.10 4.91 -10.25
C THR A 175 -2.89 3.65 -10.62
N ASN A 176 -2.85 3.22 -11.89
CA ASN A 176 -3.45 1.97 -12.35
C ASN A 176 -2.67 0.73 -11.90
N ASP A 177 -1.39 0.87 -11.55
CA ASP A 177 -0.58 -0.19 -10.97
C ASP A 177 -0.86 -0.31 -9.46
N PRO A 178 -1.23 -1.49 -8.94
CA PRO A 178 -1.61 -1.63 -7.53
C PRO A 178 -0.43 -1.45 -6.57
N GLN A 179 0.81 -1.75 -6.97
CA GLN A 179 1.97 -1.51 -6.12
C GLN A 179 2.26 -0.01 -5.99
N ALA A 180 2.24 0.73 -7.10
CA ALA A 180 2.41 2.18 -7.09
C ALA A 180 1.28 2.84 -6.29
N ARG A 181 0.02 2.46 -6.55
CA ARG A 181 -1.15 2.98 -5.82
C ARG A 181 -1.07 2.69 -4.33
N ALA A 182 -0.68 1.48 -3.92
CA ALA A 182 -0.52 1.14 -2.51
C ALA A 182 0.53 2.03 -1.83
N LYS A 183 1.70 2.21 -2.44
CA LYS A 183 2.74 3.11 -1.91
C LYS A 183 2.25 4.55 -1.75
N LEU A 184 1.51 5.03 -2.74
CA LEU A 184 0.90 6.36 -2.70
C LEU A 184 -0.07 6.50 -1.53
N CYS A 185 -1.06 5.62 -1.44
CA CYS A 185 -2.09 5.68 -0.40
C CYS A 185 -1.49 5.48 1.00
N LEU A 186 -0.64 4.47 1.17
CA LEU A 186 0.04 4.18 2.43
C LEU A 186 0.92 5.36 2.90
N SER A 187 1.44 6.17 1.99
CA SER A 187 2.28 7.31 2.38
C SER A 187 1.58 8.30 3.32
N CYS A 188 0.24 8.40 3.27
CA CYS A 188 -0.57 9.24 4.15
C CYS A 188 -1.45 8.40 5.10
N HIS A 189 -2.04 7.30 4.62
CA HIS A 189 -2.97 6.48 5.41
C HIS A 189 -2.30 5.49 6.35
N PHE A 190 -0.98 5.34 6.26
CA PHE A 190 -0.15 4.55 7.17
C PHE A 190 1.03 5.39 7.67
N GLY A 191 1.78 5.99 6.76
CA GLY A 191 2.98 6.78 6.98
C GLY A 191 4.20 6.16 6.32
N ASN A 192 5.27 6.97 6.27
CA ASN A 192 6.60 6.58 5.83
C ASN A 192 7.64 7.46 6.54
N LYS A 193 8.92 7.34 6.15
CA LYS A 193 10.01 8.14 6.75
C LYS A 193 9.80 9.66 6.65
N ASP A 194 9.08 10.15 5.63
CA ASP A 194 8.87 11.58 5.41
C ASP A 194 7.71 12.13 6.28
N LYS A 195 6.70 11.31 6.53
CA LYS A 195 5.48 11.67 7.25
C LYS A 195 4.86 10.47 7.98
N LEU A 196 4.56 10.67 9.26
CA LEU A 196 4.03 9.63 10.13
C LEU A 196 3.13 10.25 11.20
N VAL A 197 1.97 9.65 11.44
CA VAL A 197 1.15 9.94 12.62
C VAL A 197 1.72 9.15 13.78
N THR A 198 2.55 9.79 14.60
CA THR A 198 3.19 9.17 15.77
C THR A 198 2.20 8.96 16.91
N HIS A 199 2.58 8.14 17.89
CA HIS A 199 1.80 7.97 19.13
C HIS A 199 1.56 9.33 19.83
N ARG A 200 2.53 10.25 19.80
CA ARG A 200 2.38 11.62 20.32
C ARG A 200 1.27 12.41 19.60
N ILE A 201 1.19 12.28 18.28
CA ILE A 201 0.13 12.95 17.48
C ILE A 201 -1.24 12.36 17.82
N MET A 202 -1.35 11.03 17.96
CA MET A 202 -2.60 10.37 18.39
C MET A 202 -2.97 10.79 19.82
N GLY A 203 -2.01 10.82 20.75
CA GLY A 203 -2.21 11.30 22.12
C GLY A 203 -2.68 12.76 22.21
N ALA A 204 -2.36 13.58 21.20
CA ALA A 204 -2.91 14.94 21.08
C ALA A 204 -4.37 14.97 20.61
N GLY A 205 -4.89 13.85 20.09
CA GLY A 205 -6.30 13.69 19.67
C GLY A 205 -6.52 13.43 18.18
N HIS A 206 -5.46 13.10 17.43
CA HIS A 206 -5.60 12.63 16.06
C HIS A 206 -6.17 11.19 16.06
N PRO A 207 -7.14 10.87 15.21
CA PRO A 207 -7.66 9.51 15.10
C PRO A 207 -6.56 8.51 14.71
N ARG A 208 -6.71 7.25 15.16
CA ARG A 208 -5.91 6.15 14.67
C ARG A 208 -6.10 5.98 13.16
N LEU A 209 -5.01 5.73 12.46
CA LEU A 209 -5.08 5.40 11.04
C LEU A 209 -5.44 3.91 10.88
N SER A 210 -6.43 3.66 10.04
CA SER A 210 -6.80 2.33 9.57
C SER A 210 -6.94 2.40 8.06
N PHE A 211 -6.31 1.47 7.35
CA PHE A 211 -6.31 1.46 5.90
C PHE A 211 -6.22 0.05 5.34
N GLU A 212 -6.99 -0.19 4.29
CA GLU A 212 -6.86 -1.36 3.43
C GLU A 212 -7.14 -0.93 1.99
N LEU A 213 -6.23 -1.28 1.07
CA LEU A 213 -6.16 -0.70 -0.27
C LEU A 213 -7.43 -0.96 -1.10
N GLU A 214 -7.93 -2.19 -1.13
CA GLU A 214 -9.06 -2.55 -2.01
C GLU A 214 -10.37 -1.94 -1.52
N ASN A 215 -10.67 -2.04 -0.22
CA ASN A 215 -11.88 -1.43 0.35
C ASN A 215 -11.88 0.08 0.18
N PHE A 216 -10.76 0.76 0.47
CA PHE A 216 -10.66 2.21 0.30
C PHE A 216 -10.77 2.62 -1.16
N THR A 217 -10.18 1.85 -2.10
CA THR A 217 -10.34 2.07 -3.54
C THR A 217 -11.80 1.85 -3.99
N ALA A 218 -12.47 0.84 -3.45
CA ALA A 218 -13.87 0.54 -3.79
C ALA A 218 -14.84 1.58 -3.26
N LEU A 219 -14.56 2.19 -2.10
CA LEU A 219 -15.36 3.24 -1.47
C LEU A 219 -15.09 4.63 -2.03
N ALA A 220 -13.93 4.85 -2.66
CA ALA A 220 -13.60 6.12 -3.28
C ALA A 220 -14.53 6.42 -4.46
N PRO A 221 -15.00 7.68 -4.62
CA PRO A 221 -15.80 8.06 -5.78
C PRO A 221 -15.03 7.82 -7.08
N ARG A 222 -15.55 6.91 -7.90
CA ARG A 222 -14.90 6.56 -9.17
C ARG A 222 -15.04 7.72 -10.15
N HIS A 223 -13.92 8.17 -10.66
CA HIS A 223 -13.82 9.17 -11.72
C HIS A 223 -13.23 8.56 -13.01
N PHE A 224 -13.41 7.26 -13.23
CA PHE A 224 -13.06 6.52 -14.44
C PHE A 224 -13.98 5.31 -14.62
N ALA A 225 -14.16 4.89 -15.85
CA ALA A 225 -14.86 3.66 -16.19
C ALA A 225 -13.86 2.56 -16.52
N VAL A 226 -14.14 1.34 -16.06
CA VAL A 226 -13.43 0.12 -16.48
C VAL A 226 -14.29 -0.55 -17.55
N ASP A 227 -14.19 -0.02 -18.75
CA ASP A 227 -14.91 -0.47 -19.93
C ASP A 227 -13.98 -1.23 -20.90
N HIS A 228 -14.48 -1.47 -22.13
CA HIS A 228 -13.70 -2.17 -23.14
C HIS A 228 -12.45 -1.37 -23.54
N ASP A 229 -12.54 -0.07 -23.74
CA ASP A 229 -11.41 0.80 -24.07
C ASP A 229 -10.34 0.80 -22.95
N TYR A 230 -10.78 0.89 -21.68
CA TYR A 230 -9.86 0.80 -20.57
C TYR A 230 -9.07 -0.51 -20.58
N SER A 231 -9.77 -1.65 -20.80
CA SER A 231 -9.15 -2.99 -20.80
C SER A 231 -8.18 -3.22 -21.95
N GLN A 232 -8.35 -2.49 -23.08
CA GLN A 232 -7.41 -2.52 -24.21
C GLN A 232 -6.11 -1.74 -23.92
N ARG A 233 -6.20 -0.66 -23.15
CA ARG A 233 -5.07 0.24 -22.89
C ARG A 233 -4.35 -0.03 -21.56
N LYS A 234 -5.02 -0.66 -20.62
CA LYS A 234 -4.53 -0.84 -19.25
C LYS A 234 -4.89 -2.23 -18.73
N ARG A 235 -4.03 -2.78 -17.90
CA ARG A 235 -4.34 -4.01 -17.19
C ARG A 235 -5.48 -3.78 -16.19
N VAL A 236 -6.51 -4.63 -16.26
CA VAL A 236 -7.54 -4.71 -15.23
C VAL A 236 -7.07 -5.68 -14.15
N TRP A 237 -7.12 -5.26 -12.90
CA TRP A 237 -6.68 -6.03 -11.77
C TRP A 237 -7.87 -6.61 -10.99
N ASP A 238 -7.73 -7.86 -10.56
CA ASP A 238 -8.68 -8.47 -9.64
C ASP A 238 -8.56 -7.83 -8.25
N GLY A 239 -9.68 -7.51 -7.59
CA GLY A 239 -9.68 -6.91 -6.25
C GLY A 239 -8.93 -7.75 -5.21
N VAL A 240 -8.99 -9.08 -5.30
CA VAL A 240 -8.21 -9.97 -4.41
C VAL A 240 -6.70 -9.78 -4.59
N LYS A 241 -6.23 -9.57 -5.83
CA LYS A 241 -4.81 -9.24 -6.07
C LYS A 241 -4.45 -7.86 -5.51
N VAL A 242 -5.32 -6.87 -5.71
CA VAL A 242 -5.12 -5.52 -5.18
C VAL A 242 -5.05 -5.56 -3.65
N TRP A 243 -5.97 -6.26 -2.99
CA TRP A 243 -5.94 -6.50 -1.56
C TRP A 243 -4.63 -7.15 -1.12
N ALA A 244 -4.23 -8.26 -1.75
CA ALA A 244 -3.04 -9.02 -1.37
C ALA A 244 -1.75 -8.19 -1.53
N ILE A 245 -1.61 -7.43 -2.61
CA ILE A 245 -0.49 -6.50 -2.85
C ILE A 245 -0.50 -5.38 -1.79
N GLY A 246 -1.68 -4.83 -1.48
CA GLY A 246 -1.85 -3.82 -0.42
C GLY A 246 -1.36 -4.32 0.93
N GLN A 247 -1.72 -5.54 1.32
CA GLN A 247 -1.28 -6.16 2.59
C GLN A 247 0.25 -6.35 2.62
N ALA A 248 0.84 -6.87 1.55
CA ALA A 248 2.28 -7.09 1.47
C ALA A 248 3.07 -5.76 1.53
N LEU A 249 2.56 -4.70 0.91
CA LEU A 249 3.18 -3.36 0.96
C LEU A 249 2.96 -2.66 2.30
N ALA A 250 1.85 -2.90 3.00
CA ALA A 250 1.65 -2.44 4.37
C ALA A 250 2.65 -3.09 5.34
N VAL A 251 2.90 -4.40 5.19
CA VAL A 251 3.99 -5.09 5.91
C VAL A 251 5.34 -4.42 5.62
N THR A 252 5.64 -4.15 4.34
CA THR A 252 6.90 -3.49 3.96
C THR A 252 7.00 -2.11 4.61
N ALA A 253 5.94 -1.30 4.58
CA ALA A 253 5.91 0.04 5.19
C ALA A 253 6.12 -0.01 6.71
N THR A 254 5.50 -0.98 7.41
CA THR A 254 5.75 -1.21 8.84
C THR A 254 7.23 -1.47 9.12
N LEU A 255 7.85 -2.34 8.31
CA LEU A 255 9.25 -2.74 8.50
C LEU A 255 10.24 -1.66 8.11
N ASP A 256 9.92 -0.85 7.10
CA ASP A 256 10.70 0.33 6.73
C ASP A 256 10.73 1.35 7.88
N LEU A 257 9.56 1.63 8.50
CA LEU A 257 9.47 2.51 9.66
C LEU A 257 10.19 1.93 10.89
N LEU A 258 10.05 0.63 11.14
CA LEU A 258 10.72 -0.05 12.25
C LEU A 258 12.26 0.02 12.12
N ASN A 259 12.76 0.00 10.89
CA ASN A 259 14.19 0.08 10.58
C ASN A 259 14.72 1.51 10.44
N ASP A 260 13.84 2.52 10.33
CA ASP A 260 14.23 3.92 10.20
C ASP A 260 14.76 4.46 11.54
N ASP A 261 15.99 5.03 11.52
CA ASP A 261 16.66 5.49 12.73
C ASP A 261 16.03 6.72 13.38
N ILE A 262 15.22 7.46 12.63
CA ILE A 262 14.56 8.68 13.11
C ILE A 262 13.10 8.36 13.44
N ARG A 263 12.34 7.86 12.46
CA ARG A 263 10.89 7.67 12.60
C ARG A 263 10.53 6.48 13.46
N GLY A 264 11.27 5.38 13.37
CA GLY A 264 11.05 4.21 14.21
C GLY A 264 11.34 4.46 15.69
N ARG A 265 12.09 5.54 16.00
CA ARG A 265 12.55 5.90 17.35
C ARG A 265 12.09 7.26 17.84
N ASP A 266 11.10 7.88 17.18
CA ASP A 266 10.52 9.15 17.58
C ASP A 266 9.74 8.98 18.90
N GLY A 267 10.40 9.22 20.01
CA GLY A 267 9.90 8.99 21.36
C GLY A 267 10.56 7.77 22.01
N LEU A 268 9.77 6.76 22.39
CA LEU A 268 10.28 5.47 22.88
C LEU A 268 10.60 4.55 21.72
N PHE A 269 11.75 3.91 21.77
CA PHE A 269 12.07 2.87 20.76
C PHE A 269 11.42 1.53 21.12
N PRO A 270 10.82 0.88 20.14
CA PRO A 270 10.41 1.41 18.81
C PRO A 270 9.22 2.35 18.97
N GLU A 271 8.93 3.18 17.95
CA GLU A 271 7.79 4.11 17.96
C GLU A 271 6.48 3.39 18.27
N LEU A 272 5.76 3.83 19.32
CA LEU A 272 4.61 3.10 19.87
C LEU A 272 3.45 2.94 18.89
N VAL A 273 3.33 3.80 17.86
CA VAL A 273 2.33 3.64 16.81
C VAL A 273 2.45 2.33 16.03
N LEU A 274 3.64 1.72 16.03
CA LEU A 274 3.91 0.44 15.38
C LEU A 274 3.42 -0.77 16.20
N PHE A 275 2.91 -0.54 17.40
CA PHE A 275 2.51 -1.59 18.35
C PHE A 275 1.00 -1.72 18.47
N ASP A 276 0.58 -2.86 19.01
CA ASP A 276 -0.81 -3.09 19.38
C ASP A 276 -1.23 -2.14 20.51
N CYS A 277 -2.17 -1.25 20.18
CA CYS A 277 -2.69 -0.25 21.10
C CYS A 277 -3.30 -0.90 22.36
N HIS A 278 -3.98 -2.04 22.19
CA HIS A 278 -4.64 -2.74 23.28
C HIS A 278 -3.68 -3.55 24.17
N ALA A 279 -2.41 -3.65 23.78
CA ALA A 279 -1.38 -4.17 24.69
C ALA A 279 -1.20 -3.25 25.92
N CYS A 280 -1.41 -1.93 25.73
CA CYS A 280 -1.31 -0.93 26.80
C CYS A 280 -2.68 -0.30 27.15
N HIS A 281 -3.46 0.12 26.15
CA HIS A 281 -4.78 0.73 26.33
C HIS A 281 -5.87 -0.34 26.47
N ARG A 282 -6.09 -0.78 27.72
CA ARG A 282 -7.08 -1.82 28.08
C ARG A 282 -7.73 -1.54 29.41
N SER A 283 -8.93 -2.11 29.63
CA SER A 283 -9.58 -2.07 30.92
C SER A 283 -8.75 -2.79 31.98
N MET A 284 -8.52 -2.17 33.12
CA MET A 284 -7.85 -2.78 34.28
C MET A 284 -8.63 -3.98 34.86
N ALA A 285 -9.96 -4.06 34.60
CA ALA A 285 -10.80 -5.17 35.03
C ALA A 285 -10.57 -6.46 34.22
N GLU A 286 -9.93 -6.37 33.06
CA GLU A 286 -9.64 -7.54 32.24
C GLU A 286 -8.26 -8.11 32.59
N ASN A 287 -8.26 -9.28 33.22
CA ASN A 287 -7.04 -10.03 33.53
C ASN A 287 -6.47 -10.65 32.24
N ARG A 288 -5.94 -9.82 31.33
CA ARG A 288 -5.35 -10.21 30.04
C ARG A 288 -3.87 -10.52 30.14
N LEU A 289 -3.41 -11.08 31.25
CA LEU A 289 -2.10 -11.69 31.32
C LEU A 289 -2.06 -12.99 30.49
N GLN A 290 -2.39 -12.84 29.20
CA GLN A 290 -2.21 -13.96 28.27
C GLN A 290 -0.72 -14.06 27.92
N THR A 291 -0.14 -15.15 28.36
CA THR A 291 1.29 -15.45 28.20
C THR A 291 1.68 -15.88 26.79
N THR A 292 0.72 -15.94 25.84
CA THR A 292 0.97 -16.38 24.47
C THR A 292 0.26 -15.50 23.43
N THR A 293 1.00 -15.08 22.40
CA THR A 293 0.43 -14.46 21.21
C THR A 293 -0.21 -15.51 20.30
N PRO A 294 -1.00 -15.11 19.29
CA PRO A 294 -1.63 -16.04 18.34
C PRO A 294 -0.68 -17.04 17.69
N LEU A 295 0.57 -16.67 17.42
CA LEU A 295 1.58 -17.55 16.81
C LEU A 295 2.46 -18.28 17.85
N GLY A 296 2.01 -18.35 19.12
CA GLY A 296 2.77 -19.03 20.17
C GLY A 296 3.97 -18.23 20.69
N VAL A 297 4.11 -16.97 20.33
CA VAL A 297 5.14 -16.10 20.92
C VAL A 297 4.76 -15.85 22.38
N ARG A 298 5.67 -16.16 23.30
CA ARG A 298 5.47 -15.82 24.71
C ARG A 298 5.46 -14.29 24.87
N ALA A 299 4.37 -13.77 25.39
CA ALA A 299 4.30 -12.38 25.81
C ALA A 299 4.74 -12.31 27.27
N THR A 300 5.92 -11.74 27.50
CA THR A 300 6.35 -11.40 28.87
C THR A 300 5.51 -10.21 29.35
N PRO A 301 5.01 -10.20 30.58
CA PRO A 301 4.32 -9.03 31.13
C PRO A 301 5.18 -7.77 30.97
N GLY A 302 4.60 -6.70 30.41
CA GLY A 302 5.30 -5.45 30.13
C GLY A 302 5.98 -5.37 28.76
N LEU A 303 6.01 -6.46 27.98
CA LEU A 303 6.49 -6.43 26.60
C LEU A 303 5.38 -5.95 25.67
N VAL A 304 5.68 -4.92 24.89
CA VAL A 304 4.74 -4.36 23.90
C VAL A 304 4.79 -5.22 22.63
N ARG A 305 3.62 -5.69 22.17
CA ARG A 305 3.51 -6.52 20.97
C ARG A 305 3.49 -5.62 19.73
N LEU A 306 4.29 -5.95 18.72
CA LEU A 306 4.20 -5.31 17.40
C LEU A 306 2.79 -5.52 16.81
N ASN A 307 2.23 -4.50 16.15
CA ASN A 307 1.03 -4.66 15.35
C ASN A 307 1.35 -5.51 14.12
N ASP A 308 0.99 -6.77 14.17
CA ASP A 308 1.26 -7.76 13.13
C ASP A 308 0.04 -8.06 12.25
N ALA A 309 -1.03 -7.25 12.33
CA ALA A 309 -2.29 -7.46 11.62
C ALA A 309 -2.08 -7.74 10.11
N ASN A 310 -1.27 -6.92 9.43
CA ASN A 310 -0.96 -7.13 8.02
C ASN A 310 -0.09 -8.37 7.76
N MET A 311 0.74 -8.79 8.74
CA MET A 311 1.53 -10.03 8.64
C MET A 311 0.65 -11.27 8.76
N LEU A 312 -0.40 -11.22 9.58
CA LEU A 312 -1.41 -12.29 9.65
C LEU A 312 -2.16 -12.42 8.32
N MET A 313 -2.53 -11.31 7.69
CA MET A 313 -3.13 -11.32 6.34
C MET A 313 -2.14 -11.87 5.31
N LEU A 314 -0.88 -11.42 5.34
CA LEU A 314 0.18 -11.90 4.45
C LEU A 314 0.38 -13.42 4.59
N ARG A 315 0.28 -13.96 5.80
CA ARG A 315 0.35 -15.40 6.07
C ARG A 315 -0.77 -16.18 5.37
N VAL A 316 -2.01 -15.70 5.44
CA VAL A 316 -3.16 -16.33 4.77
C VAL A 316 -2.94 -16.34 3.25
N ILE A 317 -2.51 -15.20 2.69
CA ILE A 317 -2.22 -15.08 1.25
C ILE A 317 -1.10 -16.04 0.85
N ALA A 318 0.01 -16.03 1.59
CA ALA A 318 1.16 -16.89 1.34
C ALA A 318 0.80 -18.37 1.40
N ARG A 319 0.00 -18.80 2.38
CA ARG A 319 -0.46 -20.18 2.52
C ARG A 319 -1.36 -20.63 1.37
N ALA A 320 -2.23 -19.74 0.88
CA ALA A 320 -3.08 -20.01 -0.26
C ALA A 320 -2.30 -20.09 -1.58
N LEU A 321 -1.17 -19.37 -1.70
CA LEU A 321 -0.25 -19.46 -2.83
C LEU A 321 0.57 -20.75 -2.76
N GLU A 322 1.25 -20.96 -1.64
CA GLU A 322 2.13 -22.09 -1.36
C GLU A 322 2.13 -22.37 0.16
N PRO A 323 1.69 -23.55 0.64
CA PRO A 323 1.64 -23.85 2.08
C PRO A 323 2.96 -23.60 2.81
N ALA A 324 4.08 -24.00 2.23
CA ALA A 324 5.42 -23.79 2.79
C ALA A 324 5.81 -22.30 2.91
N LEU A 325 5.32 -21.44 2.02
CA LEU A 325 5.53 -20.00 2.12
C LEU A 325 4.74 -19.42 3.31
N GLY A 326 3.52 -19.89 3.54
CA GLY A 326 2.73 -19.53 4.72
C GLY A 326 3.42 -19.86 6.03
N GLU A 327 4.05 -21.04 6.14
CA GLU A 327 4.84 -21.43 7.30
C GLU A 327 6.09 -20.56 7.49
N ARG A 328 6.75 -20.20 6.40
CA ARG A 328 7.90 -19.26 6.46
C ARG A 328 7.48 -17.88 6.95
N VAL A 329 6.33 -17.36 6.52
CA VAL A 329 5.80 -16.08 7.00
C VAL A 329 5.47 -16.19 8.50
N SER A 330 4.84 -17.29 8.94
CA SER A 330 4.55 -17.54 10.36
C SER A 330 5.83 -17.53 11.21
N THR A 331 6.82 -18.32 10.79
CA THR A 331 8.11 -18.43 11.48
C THR A 331 8.82 -17.07 11.55
N GLN A 332 8.82 -16.32 10.46
CA GLN A 332 9.48 -15.01 10.41
C GLN A 332 8.75 -13.97 11.26
N THR A 333 7.41 -14.04 11.37
CA THR A 333 6.64 -13.18 12.28
C THR A 333 7.05 -13.45 13.74
N VAL A 334 7.19 -14.73 14.12
CA VAL A 334 7.68 -15.11 15.46
C VAL A 334 9.09 -14.60 15.71
N GLN A 335 9.99 -14.74 14.74
CA GLN A 335 11.38 -14.26 14.85
C GLN A 335 11.45 -12.74 15.01
N LEU A 336 10.61 -12.01 14.27
CA LEU A 336 10.54 -10.56 14.40
C LEU A 336 10.07 -10.12 15.79
N HIS A 337 9.03 -10.77 16.33
CA HIS A 337 8.56 -10.49 17.70
C HIS A 337 9.64 -10.80 18.75
N ARG A 338 10.37 -11.91 18.61
CA ARG A 338 11.50 -12.23 19.48
C ARG A 338 12.62 -11.21 19.41
N ALA A 339 12.97 -10.79 18.19
CA ALA A 339 14.01 -9.78 18.00
C ALA A 339 13.62 -8.43 18.65
N ILE A 340 12.36 -8.01 18.55
CA ILE A 340 11.84 -6.82 19.23
C ILE A 340 11.87 -7.00 20.75
N ALA A 341 11.67 -8.22 21.24
CA ALA A 341 11.80 -8.57 22.66
C ALA A 341 13.24 -8.61 23.16
N GLY A 342 14.24 -8.34 22.32
CA GLY A 342 15.65 -8.36 22.66
C GLY A 342 16.36 -9.70 22.40
N GLU A 343 15.67 -10.67 21.78
CA GLU A 343 16.20 -12.02 21.50
C GLU A 343 16.74 -12.14 20.07
N GLY A 344 17.25 -11.04 19.47
CA GLY A 344 17.81 -11.08 18.12
C GLY A 344 17.98 -9.72 17.46
N ASP A 345 18.35 -9.75 16.17
CA ASP A 345 18.54 -8.55 15.35
C ASP A 345 17.23 -8.17 14.63
N VAL A 346 16.64 -7.06 15.07
CA VAL A 346 15.38 -6.51 14.50
C VAL A 346 15.55 -6.16 13.02
N ARG A 347 16.70 -5.58 12.64
CA ARG A 347 16.94 -5.16 11.24
C ARG A 347 17.02 -6.35 10.31
N GLN A 348 17.71 -7.41 10.75
CA GLN A 348 17.80 -8.63 9.96
C GLN A 348 16.46 -9.35 9.84
N ALA A 349 15.71 -9.46 10.97
CA ALA A 349 14.37 -10.05 10.98
C ALA A 349 13.41 -9.28 10.08
N ALA A 350 13.45 -7.97 10.09
CA ALA A 350 12.66 -7.12 9.23
C ALA A 350 13.01 -7.32 7.73
N LYS A 351 14.29 -7.34 7.36
CA LYS A 351 14.73 -7.61 5.98
C LYS A 351 14.27 -8.97 5.47
N ASN A 352 14.34 -10.01 6.32
CA ASN A 352 13.86 -11.34 5.97
C ASN A 352 12.34 -11.34 5.68
N MET A 353 11.55 -10.67 6.50
CA MET A 353 10.10 -10.52 6.28
C MET A 353 9.80 -9.71 5.01
N GLN A 354 10.53 -8.64 4.72
CA GLN A 354 10.40 -7.86 3.49
C GLN A 354 10.67 -8.70 2.24
N ALA A 355 11.65 -9.60 2.31
CA ALA A 355 11.93 -10.54 1.23
C ALA A 355 10.75 -11.49 0.98
N LEU A 356 10.10 -11.99 2.04
CA LEU A 356 8.89 -12.81 1.93
C LEU A 356 7.71 -12.02 1.36
N ALA A 357 7.48 -10.79 1.82
CA ALA A 357 6.45 -9.92 1.27
C ALA A 357 6.67 -9.67 -0.25
N SER A 358 7.91 -9.42 -0.66
CA SER A 358 8.27 -9.26 -2.06
C SER A 358 8.04 -10.54 -2.89
N GLN A 359 8.32 -11.71 -2.31
CA GLN A 359 8.03 -13.00 -2.96
C GLN A 359 6.52 -13.20 -3.14
N VAL A 360 5.70 -12.87 -2.12
CA VAL A 360 4.23 -12.94 -2.21
C VAL A 360 3.71 -12.03 -3.31
N ILE A 361 4.22 -10.79 -3.44
CA ILE A 361 3.81 -9.87 -4.51
C ILE A 361 4.06 -10.50 -5.89
N LYS A 362 5.26 -11.02 -6.13
CA LYS A 362 5.61 -11.65 -7.42
C LYS A 362 4.70 -12.82 -7.76
N LEU A 363 4.41 -13.66 -6.77
CA LEU A 363 3.55 -14.84 -6.96
C LEU A 363 2.10 -14.44 -7.23
N ILE A 364 1.54 -13.49 -6.46
CA ILE A 364 0.14 -13.06 -6.63
C ILE A 364 -0.10 -12.32 -7.95
N GLU A 365 0.87 -11.58 -8.46
CA GLU A 365 0.75 -10.90 -9.76
C GLU A 365 0.55 -11.88 -10.93
N SER A 366 1.25 -13.01 -10.91
CA SER A 366 1.15 -14.05 -11.92
C SER A 366 0.04 -15.06 -11.65
N LYS A 367 -0.45 -15.16 -10.40
CA LYS A 367 -1.48 -16.13 -10.00
C LYS A 367 -2.78 -15.90 -10.75
N LYS A 368 -3.37 -16.95 -11.29
CA LYS A 368 -4.77 -16.92 -11.72
C LYS A 368 -5.67 -16.98 -10.48
N VAL A 369 -6.54 -15.99 -10.34
CA VAL A 369 -7.56 -15.96 -9.27
C VAL A 369 -8.72 -16.80 -9.73
N ASP A 370 -8.68 -18.07 -9.37
CA ASP A 370 -9.72 -19.06 -9.63
C ASP A 370 -10.51 -19.39 -8.36
N HIS A 371 -11.56 -20.16 -8.52
CA HIS A 371 -12.44 -20.55 -7.41
C HIS A 371 -11.71 -21.29 -6.27
N PRO A 372 -10.83 -22.30 -6.53
CA PRO A 372 -10.06 -22.95 -5.46
C PRO A 372 -9.18 -21.99 -4.67
N PHE A 373 -8.49 -21.08 -5.35
CA PHE A 373 -7.63 -20.10 -4.69
C PHE A 373 -8.45 -19.16 -3.78
N MET A 374 -9.60 -18.69 -4.26
CA MET A 374 -10.47 -17.82 -3.47
C MET A 374 -11.07 -18.52 -2.26
N THR A 375 -11.50 -19.78 -2.43
CA THR A 375 -11.98 -20.59 -1.33
C THR A 375 -10.90 -20.82 -0.28
N ALA A 376 -9.66 -21.05 -0.70
CA ALA A 376 -8.53 -21.19 0.22
C ALA A 376 -8.26 -19.90 1.01
N ILE A 377 -8.31 -18.73 0.36
CA ILE A 377 -8.18 -17.44 1.04
C ILE A 377 -9.33 -17.23 2.03
N ALA A 378 -10.58 -17.39 1.59
CA ALA A 378 -11.78 -17.19 2.42
C ALA A 378 -11.78 -18.11 3.65
N ALA A 379 -11.53 -19.40 3.42
CA ALA A 379 -11.41 -20.38 4.51
C ALA A 379 -10.26 -20.01 5.46
N GLY A 380 -9.10 -19.66 4.92
CA GLY A 380 -7.94 -19.27 5.69
C GLY A 380 -8.18 -18.06 6.59
N LEU A 381 -8.86 -17.03 6.09
CA LEU A 381 -9.22 -15.85 6.88
C LEU A 381 -10.13 -16.20 8.05
N VAL A 382 -11.15 -17.01 7.80
CA VAL A 382 -12.13 -17.37 8.85
C VAL A 382 -11.55 -18.39 9.83
N ASP A 383 -10.86 -19.41 9.36
CA ASP A 383 -10.29 -20.46 10.22
C ASP A 383 -9.19 -19.89 11.13
N ASP A 384 -8.36 -18.96 10.64
CA ASP A 384 -7.38 -18.27 11.48
C ASP A 384 -8.06 -17.49 12.63
N GLY A 385 -9.16 -16.80 12.36
CA GLY A 385 -9.90 -16.10 13.40
C GLY A 385 -10.60 -17.04 14.38
N ILE A 386 -11.19 -18.16 13.90
CA ILE A 386 -11.78 -19.20 14.77
C ILE A 386 -10.72 -19.83 15.69
N ASN A 387 -9.48 -19.96 15.18
CA ASN A 387 -8.33 -20.47 15.95
C ASN A 387 -7.65 -19.38 16.80
N GLY A 388 -8.24 -18.19 16.90
CA GLY A 388 -7.81 -17.15 17.82
C GLY A 388 -6.62 -16.30 17.33
N MET A 389 -6.38 -16.22 16.02
CA MET A 389 -5.33 -15.36 15.47
C MET A 389 -5.67 -13.86 15.57
N TYR A 390 -6.95 -13.49 15.54
CA TYR A 390 -7.41 -12.09 15.58
C TYR A 390 -7.88 -11.70 16.99
N ARG A 391 -6.96 -11.70 17.94
CA ARG A 391 -7.26 -11.38 19.36
C ARG A 391 -7.19 -9.90 19.68
N ASP A 392 -6.48 -9.12 18.87
CA ASP A 392 -6.44 -7.67 18.96
C ASP A 392 -7.38 -7.06 17.92
N TYR A 393 -7.76 -5.81 18.20
CA TYR A 393 -8.69 -5.07 17.36
C TYR A 393 -8.15 -4.85 15.94
N ALA A 394 -6.86 -4.53 15.78
CA ALA A 394 -6.26 -4.25 14.48
C ALA A 394 -6.28 -5.48 13.57
N ALA A 395 -5.98 -6.67 14.11
CA ALA A 395 -6.05 -7.92 13.36
C ALA A 395 -7.50 -8.27 12.98
N ALA A 396 -8.45 -8.09 13.90
CA ALA A 396 -9.87 -8.31 13.64
C ALA A 396 -10.41 -7.35 12.57
N GLU A 397 -10.02 -6.08 12.60
CA GLU A 397 -10.37 -5.07 11.60
C GLU A 397 -9.83 -5.44 10.22
N GLN A 398 -8.54 -5.75 10.10
CA GLN A 398 -7.94 -6.17 8.82
C GLN A 398 -8.58 -7.45 8.28
N ALA A 399 -8.86 -8.42 9.12
CA ALA A 399 -9.55 -9.65 8.72
C ALA A 399 -10.98 -9.36 8.22
N THR A 400 -11.73 -8.47 8.87
CA THR A 400 -13.10 -8.10 8.46
C THR A 400 -13.09 -7.39 7.11
N LEU A 401 -12.14 -6.49 6.86
CA LEU A 401 -11.94 -5.82 5.57
C LEU A 401 -11.53 -6.83 4.48
N ALA A 402 -10.62 -7.76 4.80
CA ALA A 402 -10.23 -8.84 3.90
C ALA A 402 -11.40 -9.73 3.50
N ILE A 403 -12.23 -10.15 4.47
CA ILE A 403 -13.44 -10.95 4.24
C ILE A 403 -14.43 -10.19 3.34
N ALA A 404 -14.57 -8.87 3.51
CA ALA A 404 -15.40 -8.05 2.62
C ALA A 404 -14.89 -8.09 1.18
N SER A 405 -13.59 -7.83 0.96
CA SER A 405 -12.98 -7.84 -0.38
C SER A 405 -13.14 -9.20 -1.08
N VAL A 406 -12.82 -10.27 -0.37
CA VAL A 406 -12.92 -11.65 -0.91
C VAL A 406 -14.38 -12.03 -1.17
N GLY A 407 -15.27 -11.75 -0.22
CA GLY A 407 -16.72 -12.05 -0.36
C GLY A 407 -17.38 -11.29 -1.51
N GLN A 408 -17.03 -10.00 -1.70
CA GLN A 408 -17.51 -9.22 -2.84
C GLN A 408 -17.03 -9.80 -4.19
N PHE A 409 -15.78 -10.24 -4.24
CA PHE A 409 -15.26 -10.88 -5.44
C PHE A 409 -15.97 -12.23 -5.70
N MET A 410 -16.15 -13.06 -4.67
CA MET A 410 -16.92 -14.31 -4.77
C MET A 410 -18.37 -14.07 -5.22
N ALA A 411 -19.00 -13.00 -4.73
CA ALA A 411 -20.34 -12.59 -5.16
C ALA A 411 -20.39 -12.27 -6.66
N LYS A 412 -19.39 -11.50 -7.16
CA LYS A 412 -19.28 -11.18 -8.61
C LYS A 412 -19.08 -12.41 -9.48
N GLN A 413 -18.40 -13.43 -8.98
CA GLN A 413 -18.15 -14.69 -9.67
C GLN A 413 -19.34 -15.67 -9.55
N GLY A 414 -20.37 -15.33 -8.78
CA GLY A 414 -21.51 -16.22 -8.53
C GLY A 414 -21.15 -17.46 -7.71
N THR A 415 -20.08 -17.41 -6.93
CA THR A 415 -19.56 -18.55 -6.16
C THR A 415 -20.05 -18.57 -4.70
N LEU A 416 -20.77 -17.54 -4.25
CA LEU A 416 -21.45 -17.55 -2.96
C LEU A 416 -22.83 -18.21 -3.08
N LYS A 417 -23.15 -19.10 -2.15
CA LYS A 417 -24.47 -19.74 -2.05
C LYS A 417 -25.60 -18.72 -1.88
N SER A 418 -25.37 -17.69 -1.09
CA SER A 418 -26.30 -16.58 -0.85
C SER A 418 -25.56 -15.31 -0.49
N VAL A 419 -25.54 -14.36 -1.40
CA VAL A 419 -24.99 -13.01 -1.18
C VAL A 419 -25.69 -12.29 0.00
N ALA A 420 -27.01 -12.48 0.13
CA ALA A 420 -27.76 -11.87 1.22
C ALA A 420 -27.39 -12.45 2.60
N ALA A 421 -27.16 -13.77 2.69
CA ALA A 421 -26.71 -14.38 3.93
C ALA A 421 -25.31 -13.94 4.31
N PHE A 422 -24.37 -13.89 3.35
CA PHE A 422 -23.04 -13.38 3.55
C PHE A 422 -23.06 -11.93 4.04
N ASN A 423 -23.79 -11.04 3.36
CA ASN A 423 -23.87 -9.62 3.74
C ASN A 423 -24.40 -9.43 5.17
N ARG A 424 -25.45 -10.17 5.57
CA ARG A 424 -25.94 -10.10 6.95
C ARG A 424 -24.89 -10.55 7.98
N ALA A 425 -24.25 -11.68 7.73
CA ALA A 425 -23.23 -12.21 8.64
C ALA A 425 -22.01 -11.25 8.74
N TRP A 426 -21.59 -10.68 7.60
CA TRP A 426 -20.51 -9.70 7.57
C TRP A 426 -20.88 -8.39 8.29
N GLN A 427 -22.11 -7.89 8.12
CA GLN A 427 -22.59 -6.71 8.86
C GLN A 427 -22.55 -6.93 10.37
N GLN A 428 -22.97 -8.12 10.84
CA GLN A 428 -22.91 -8.47 12.26
C GLN A 428 -21.45 -8.53 12.76
N LEU A 429 -20.54 -9.09 11.97
CA LEU A 429 -19.11 -9.11 12.28
C LEU A 429 -18.55 -7.69 12.37
N ASN A 430 -18.85 -6.84 11.39
CA ASN A 430 -18.39 -5.46 11.33
C ASN A 430 -18.97 -4.59 12.46
N ALA A 431 -20.16 -4.89 12.93
CA ALA A 431 -20.79 -4.18 14.06
C ALA A 431 -19.99 -4.32 15.37
N LEU A 432 -19.26 -5.42 15.55
CA LEU A 432 -18.39 -5.63 16.71
C LEU A 432 -17.14 -4.76 16.71
N LEU A 433 -16.87 -4.07 15.61
CA LEU A 433 -15.68 -3.22 15.40
C LEU A 433 -16.00 -1.72 15.39
N GLN A 434 -17.19 -1.31 15.84
CA GLN A 434 -17.57 0.11 15.86
C GLN A 434 -16.88 0.90 16.97
N ASN A 435 -16.44 0.22 18.02
CA ASN A 435 -15.72 0.81 19.15
C ASN A 435 -14.57 -0.12 19.55
N ASP A 436 -13.34 0.32 19.38
CA ASP A 436 -12.14 -0.44 19.67
C ASP A 436 -11.95 -0.72 21.16
N GLU A 437 -12.37 0.21 22.04
CA GLU A 437 -12.33 0.01 23.51
C GLU A 437 -13.29 -1.08 24.00
N GLN A 438 -14.34 -1.36 23.21
CA GLN A 438 -15.37 -2.37 23.53
C GLN A 438 -15.16 -3.69 22.78
N PHE A 439 -14.08 -3.82 22.02
CA PHE A 439 -13.79 -5.04 21.25
C PHE A 439 -13.61 -6.26 22.14
N LYS A 440 -14.36 -7.33 21.85
CA LYS A 440 -14.33 -8.60 22.57
C LYS A 440 -13.92 -9.74 21.62
N PRO A 441 -12.70 -10.28 21.74
CA PRO A 441 -12.20 -11.32 20.85
C PRO A 441 -13.08 -12.58 20.79
N ASN A 442 -13.69 -12.98 21.91
CA ASN A 442 -14.54 -14.17 21.95
C ASN A 442 -15.86 -13.99 21.17
N GLU A 443 -16.48 -12.80 21.25
CA GLU A 443 -17.66 -12.48 20.47
C GLU A 443 -17.34 -12.43 18.98
N PHE A 444 -16.20 -11.83 18.62
CA PHE A 444 -15.70 -11.81 17.26
C PHE A 444 -15.46 -13.22 16.69
N THR A 445 -14.82 -14.09 17.46
CA THR A 445 -14.61 -15.50 17.11
C THR A 445 -15.94 -16.26 16.92
N ALA A 446 -16.92 -16.02 17.79
CA ALA A 446 -18.24 -16.62 17.66
C ALA A 446 -18.95 -16.18 16.36
N GLN A 447 -18.84 -14.88 16.01
CA GLN A 447 -19.43 -14.35 14.79
C GLN A 447 -18.72 -14.86 13.52
N LEU A 448 -17.41 -15.11 13.56
CA LEU A 448 -16.69 -15.78 12.46
C LEU A 448 -17.19 -17.20 12.24
N ARG A 449 -17.48 -17.97 13.30
CA ARG A 449 -18.11 -19.30 13.18
C ARG A 449 -19.47 -19.23 12.49
N ALA A 450 -20.28 -18.21 12.80
CA ALA A 450 -21.56 -17.99 12.16
C ALA A 450 -21.44 -17.55 10.69
N LEU A 451 -20.39 -16.81 10.34
CA LEU A 451 -20.11 -16.37 8.97
C LEU A 451 -19.58 -17.50 8.08
N ARG A 452 -18.80 -18.44 8.63
CA ARG A 452 -18.11 -19.50 7.88
C ARG A 452 -18.99 -20.24 6.86
N PRO A 453 -20.23 -20.70 7.22
CA PRO A 453 -21.09 -21.42 6.27
C PRO A 453 -21.53 -20.60 5.06
N THR A 454 -21.49 -19.26 5.15
CA THR A 454 -21.93 -18.37 4.07
C THR A 454 -20.88 -18.21 2.96
N LEU A 455 -19.64 -18.58 3.23
CA LEU A 455 -18.50 -18.55 2.28
C LEU A 455 -18.33 -19.89 1.54
N ASN A 456 -19.00 -20.94 1.97
CA ASN A 456 -18.97 -22.21 1.25
C ASN A 456 -19.97 -22.18 0.09
N PRO A 457 -19.59 -22.67 -1.12
CA PRO A 457 -20.46 -22.73 -2.28
C PRO A 457 -21.64 -23.70 -2.09
#